data_1b81b6a94502467f0bef080c2c0970d7
#
_entry.id   1b81b6a94502467f0bef080c2c0970d7
#
_cell.length_a   1.000
_cell.length_b   1.000
_cell.length_c   1.000
_cell.angle_alpha   90.00
_cell.angle_beta   90.00
_cell.angle_gamma   90.00
#
_symmetry.space_group_name_H-M   'P 1'
#
loop_
_entity.id
_entity.type
_entity.pdbx_description
1 polymer ?
#
loop_
_entity_poly.entity_id
_entity_poly.type
_entity_poly.pdbx_seq_one_letter_code
_entity_poly.pdbx_strand_id
1 'polypeptide(L)'
;MKNAKNFFSSLEISGLDQVVAKRRYLTKCEPKVMEIDDEEKIVKTACRACIANCGVLAHVKNGRVIRLEGNPVDPMSQGRMCAKGLSGIQALYHPNRNKYPLLRVGERGGGRWRRISWDEALTRVAEKAMETREKYGAEALFCTTGGGGNPEIWSIARFCNIFGTPNWYEPGCAQCYLPRVLSCAMMYGGADSSIADSNALEL
;
A
#
# COMPACT_ATOMS: atom_id res chain seq x y z
N MET A 1 -16.83 29.61 3.81
CA MET A 1 -16.02 28.39 3.98
C MET A 1 -16.76 27.43 4.91
N LYS A 2 -17.54 26.48 4.36
CA LYS A 2 -18.20 25.44 5.17
C LYS A 2 -17.16 24.41 5.55
N ASN A 3 -16.93 24.26 6.83
CA ASN A 3 -15.93 23.40 7.44
C ASN A 3 -16.08 21.96 6.93
N ALA A 4 -14.99 21.30 6.57
CA ALA A 4 -14.95 19.89 6.18
C ALA A 4 -15.62 18.96 7.23
N LYS A 5 -15.75 19.39 8.46
CA LYS A 5 -16.50 18.72 9.52
C LYS A 5 -18.00 18.56 9.21
N ASN A 6 -18.60 19.46 8.43
CA ASN A 6 -20.04 19.43 8.12
C ASN A 6 -20.40 18.51 6.93
N PHE A 7 -19.41 18.14 6.11
CA PHE A 7 -19.66 17.24 4.98
C PHE A 7 -19.93 15.79 5.46
N PHE A 8 -19.19 15.33 6.47
CA PHE A 8 -19.40 13.99 7.02
C PHE A 8 -20.68 13.87 7.87
N SER A 9 -21.22 14.96 8.39
CA SER A 9 -22.48 14.96 9.14
C SER A 9 -23.73 14.89 8.24
N SER A 10 -23.59 15.18 6.95
CA SER A 10 -24.70 15.10 5.98
C SER A 10 -24.78 13.76 5.23
N LEU A 11 -23.81 12.88 5.41
CA LEU A 11 -23.85 11.51 4.91
C LEU A 11 -24.45 10.63 6.01
N GLU A 12 -25.75 10.36 5.95
CA GLU A 12 -26.42 9.34 6.75
C GLU A 12 -25.93 7.93 6.36
N ILE A 13 -24.67 7.64 6.65
CA ILE A 13 -24.13 6.29 6.57
C ILE A 13 -24.19 5.75 7.99
N SER A 14 -25.16 4.89 8.25
CA SER A 14 -25.29 4.21 9.54
C SER A 14 -23.96 3.51 9.90
N GLY A 15 -23.36 3.90 11.01
CA GLY A 15 -22.07 3.39 11.47
C GLY A 15 -20.86 4.31 11.24
N LEU A 16 -21.01 5.45 10.54
CA LEU A 16 -19.90 6.39 10.35
C LEU A 16 -19.40 6.98 11.68
N ASP A 17 -20.32 7.20 12.61
CA ASP A 17 -20.01 7.72 13.96
C ASP A 17 -19.10 6.77 14.73
N GLN A 18 -19.27 5.47 14.55
CA GLN A 18 -18.39 4.46 15.18
C GLN A 18 -17.00 4.43 14.53
N VAL A 19 -16.93 4.68 13.22
CA VAL A 19 -15.65 4.75 12.49
C VAL A 19 -14.89 6.04 12.83
N VAL A 20 -15.61 7.15 12.96
CA VAL A 20 -15.02 8.45 13.37
C VAL A 20 -14.61 8.43 14.84
N ALA A 21 -15.39 7.79 15.72
CA ALA A 21 -15.02 7.60 17.13
C ALA A 21 -13.78 6.71 17.29
N LYS A 22 -13.57 5.71 16.41
CA LYS A 22 -12.36 4.90 16.36
C LYS A 22 -11.13 5.64 15.80
N ARG A 23 -11.28 6.83 15.21
CA ARG A 23 -10.14 7.70 14.82
C ARG A 23 -9.22 8.08 15.97
N ARG A 24 -9.67 7.98 17.21
CA ARG A 24 -8.80 8.13 18.39
C ARG A 24 -7.65 7.11 18.45
N TYR A 25 -7.75 6.01 17.72
CA TYR A 25 -6.67 5.02 17.63
C TYR A 25 -5.49 5.44 16.75
N LEU A 26 -5.70 6.31 15.77
CA LEU A 26 -4.63 6.75 14.86
C LEU A 26 -3.84 7.97 15.35
N THR A 27 -4.43 8.75 16.27
CA THR A 27 -3.80 9.97 16.81
C THR A 27 -3.03 9.74 18.12
N LYS A 28 -3.22 8.60 18.77
CA LYS A 28 -2.50 8.19 19.99
C LYS A 28 -1.66 6.93 19.75
N CYS A 29 -0.86 6.90 18.70
CA CYS A 29 0.34 6.08 18.72
C CYS A 29 1.35 6.76 19.64
N GLU A 30 1.17 6.60 20.92
CA GLU A 30 2.29 6.77 21.83
C GLU A 30 3.37 5.79 21.37
N PRO A 31 4.61 6.25 21.15
CA PRO A 31 5.69 5.33 20.83
C PRO A 31 5.73 4.33 21.99
N LYS A 32 5.34 3.08 21.76
CA LYS A 32 5.62 2.01 22.69
C LYS A 32 7.11 2.07 22.94
N VAL A 33 7.49 2.38 24.18
CA VAL A 33 8.86 2.13 24.62
C VAL A 33 9.06 0.63 24.45
N MET A 34 9.78 0.25 23.39
CA MET A 34 10.08 -1.14 23.14
C MET A 34 11.11 -1.52 24.19
N GLU A 35 10.74 -2.45 25.06
CA GLU A 35 11.73 -3.10 25.92
C GLU A 35 12.82 -3.66 25.03
N ILE A 36 14.05 -3.36 25.37
CA ILE A 36 15.23 -3.85 24.65
C ILE A 36 15.32 -5.33 25.00
N ASP A 37 14.89 -6.16 24.05
CA ASP A 37 14.97 -7.60 24.15
C ASP A 37 16.18 -8.04 23.30
N ASP A 38 17.26 -8.41 23.96
CA ASP A 38 18.50 -8.85 23.31
C ASP A 38 18.35 -10.20 22.60
N GLU A 39 17.23 -10.91 22.82
CA GLU A 39 16.96 -12.17 22.17
C GLU A 39 16.53 -11.95 20.71
N GLU A 40 17.12 -12.72 19.82
CA GLU A 40 16.75 -12.76 18.41
C GLU A 40 15.45 -13.58 18.25
N LYS A 41 14.42 -12.96 17.69
CA LYS A 41 13.13 -13.60 17.37
C LYS A 41 12.99 -13.82 15.88
N ILE A 42 12.58 -15.03 15.49
CA ILE A 42 12.27 -15.36 14.10
C ILE A 42 10.77 -15.23 13.87
N VAL A 43 10.38 -14.30 12.98
CA VAL A 43 8.99 -14.04 12.64
C VAL A 43 8.72 -14.54 11.22
N LYS A 44 7.72 -15.43 11.07
CA LYS A 44 7.25 -15.86 9.76
C LYS A 44 6.41 -14.75 9.13
N THR A 45 6.74 -14.38 7.90
CA THR A 45 6.05 -13.33 7.15
C THR A 45 6.13 -13.60 5.64
N ALA A 46 5.65 -12.67 4.83
CA ALA A 46 5.73 -12.74 3.38
C ALA A 46 6.49 -11.55 2.80
N CYS A 47 7.25 -11.80 1.76
CA CYS A 47 7.92 -10.76 0.98
C CYS A 47 6.89 -9.97 0.16
N ARG A 48 6.94 -8.65 0.25
CA ARG A 48 6.04 -7.74 -0.48
C ARG A 48 6.76 -6.95 -1.58
N ALA A 49 7.96 -7.36 -1.99
CA ALA A 49 8.71 -6.69 -3.04
C ALA A 49 8.11 -6.91 -4.45
N CYS A 50 7.30 -7.94 -4.62
CA CYS A 50 6.54 -8.22 -5.86
C CYS A 50 5.30 -9.09 -5.55
N ILE A 51 4.54 -9.44 -6.58
CA ILE A 51 3.30 -10.23 -6.44
C ILE A 51 3.52 -11.70 -6.03
N ALA A 52 4.73 -12.22 -6.10
CA ALA A 52 5.01 -13.61 -5.76
C ALA A 52 4.81 -13.92 -4.27
N ASN A 53 4.89 -12.92 -3.39
CA ASN A 53 4.62 -13.06 -1.95
C ASN A 53 5.37 -14.21 -1.27
N CYS A 54 6.61 -14.50 -1.67
CA CYS A 54 7.43 -15.59 -1.12
C CYS A 54 7.42 -15.58 0.41
N GLY A 55 7.31 -16.75 1.00
CA GLY A 55 7.40 -16.93 2.46
C GLY A 55 8.79 -16.56 2.98
N VAL A 56 8.84 -15.82 4.08
CA VAL A 56 10.07 -15.24 4.64
C VAL A 56 10.15 -15.52 6.14
N LEU A 57 11.35 -15.80 6.61
CA LEU A 57 11.75 -15.76 8.00
C LEU A 57 12.46 -14.42 8.25
N ALA A 58 11.83 -13.57 9.04
CA ALA A 58 12.42 -12.30 9.45
C ALA A 58 13.07 -12.43 10.83
N HIS A 59 14.36 -12.23 10.90
CA HIS A 59 15.13 -12.21 12.13
C HIS A 59 15.05 -10.82 12.74
N VAL A 60 14.44 -10.73 13.91
CA VAL A 60 14.18 -9.46 14.60
C VAL A 60 14.96 -9.43 15.90
N LYS A 61 15.77 -8.40 16.08
CA LYS A 61 16.48 -8.11 17.31
C LYS A 61 16.26 -6.66 17.70
N ASN A 62 15.94 -6.39 18.94
CA ASN A 62 15.67 -5.05 19.44
C ASN A 62 14.64 -4.28 18.60
N GLY A 63 13.58 -4.97 18.14
CA GLY A 63 12.55 -4.40 17.28
C GLY A 63 12.99 -4.04 15.86
N ARG A 64 14.17 -4.45 15.45
CA ARG A 64 14.68 -4.25 14.09
C ARG A 64 14.87 -5.57 13.35
N VAL A 65 14.45 -5.60 12.11
CA VAL A 65 14.78 -6.73 11.22
C VAL A 65 16.26 -6.63 10.87
N ILE A 66 17.02 -7.67 11.24
CA ILE A 66 18.47 -7.72 11.00
C ILE A 66 18.83 -8.61 9.82
N ARG A 67 17.98 -9.59 9.51
CA ARG A 67 18.20 -10.55 8.43
C ARG A 67 16.87 -11.05 7.88
N LEU A 68 16.83 -11.38 6.59
CA LEU A 68 15.72 -12.06 5.93
C LEU A 68 16.23 -13.35 5.29
N GLU A 69 15.46 -14.40 5.42
CA GLU A 69 15.70 -15.69 4.77
C GLU A 69 14.40 -16.20 4.14
N GLY A 70 14.52 -17.02 3.11
CA GLY A 70 13.35 -17.72 2.58
C GLY A 70 12.85 -18.76 3.57
N ASN A 71 11.52 -18.86 3.71
CA ASN A 71 10.92 -19.88 4.56
C ASN A 71 10.88 -21.23 3.82
N PRO A 72 11.61 -22.26 4.28
CA PRO A 72 11.64 -23.56 3.60
C PRO A 72 10.31 -24.31 3.64
N VAL A 73 9.40 -23.94 4.55
CA VAL A 73 8.06 -24.55 4.67
C VAL A 73 7.05 -23.86 3.74
N ASP A 74 7.42 -22.77 3.10
CA ASP A 74 6.55 -22.11 2.11
C ASP A 74 6.41 -22.98 0.87
N PRO A 75 5.19 -23.38 0.48
CA PRO A 75 4.98 -24.32 -0.61
C PRO A 75 5.36 -23.73 -1.98
N MET A 76 5.32 -22.40 -2.14
CA MET A 76 5.62 -21.72 -3.39
C MET A 76 7.11 -21.46 -3.57
N SER A 77 7.75 -20.84 -2.60
CA SER A 77 9.15 -20.42 -2.71
C SER A 77 10.15 -21.43 -2.16
N GLN A 78 9.72 -22.37 -1.30
CA GLN A 78 10.54 -23.45 -0.74
C GLN A 78 11.90 -22.96 -0.20
N GLY A 79 11.90 -21.87 0.53
CA GLY A 79 13.12 -21.26 1.06
C GLY A 79 13.89 -20.38 0.09
N ARG A 80 13.44 -20.24 -1.15
CA ARG A 80 14.12 -19.38 -2.13
C ARG A 80 13.68 -17.92 -2.01
N MET A 81 14.63 -17.01 -2.09
CA MET A 81 14.38 -15.57 -2.16
C MET A 81 15.26 -14.93 -3.23
N CYS A 82 14.68 -14.01 -3.99
CA CYS A 82 15.44 -13.23 -4.96
C CYS A 82 16.16 -12.03 -4.31
N ALA A 83 17.11 -11.46 -5.02
CA ALA A 83 17.90 -10.31 -4.55
C ALA A 83 17.03 -9.12 -4.10
N LYS A 84 15.87 -8.87 -4.74
CA LYS A 84 14.95 -7.80 -4.35
C LYS A 84 14.40 -8.01 -2.93
N GLY A 85 14.00 -9.24 -2.61
CA GLY A 85 13.49 -9.57 -1.28
C GLY A 85 14.59 -9.47 -0.22
N LEU A 86 15.77 -10.02 -0.49
CA LEU A 86 16.91 -9.99 0.43
C LEU A 86 17.41 -8.55 0.69
N SER A 87 17.42 -7.70 -0.32
CA SER A 87 17.82 -6.29 -0.18
C SER A 87 16.75 -5.39 0.48
N GLY A 88 15.57 -5.92 0.76
CA GLY A 88 14.46 -5.16 1.34
C GLY A 88 14.80 -4.45 2.66
N ILE A 89 15.68 -5.03 3.48
CA ILE A 89 16.17 -4.41 4.71
C ILE A 89 16.90 -3.09 4.43
N GLN A 90 17.70 -3.05 3.36
CA GLN A 90 18.44 -1.85 2.98
C GLN A 90 17.49 -0.71 2.60
N ALA A 91 16.41 -1.02 1.90
CA ALA A 91 15.36 -0.05 1.57
C ALA A 91 14.59 0.39 2.82
N LEU A 92 14.29 -0.56 3.72
CA LEU A 92 13.54 -0.29 4.95
C LEU A 92 14.27 0.68 5.88
N TYR A 93 15.57 0.49 6.05
CA TYR A 93 16.40 1.30 6.96
C TYR A 93 17.28 2.32 6.25
N HIS A 94 17.00 2.60 4.98
CA HIS A 94 17.77 3.58 4.23
C HIS A 94 17.71 4.97 4.90
N PRO A 95 18.83 5.68 5.10
CA PRO A 95 18.84 6.96 5.78
C PRO A 95 17.98 8.02 5.09
N ASN A 96 17.91 8.00 3.77
CA ASN A 96 17.10 8.94 2.98
C ASN A 96 15.65 8.46 2.75
N ARG A 97 15.18 7.41 3.45
CA ARG A 97 13.81 6.98 3.35
C ARG A 97 12.87 8.07 3.85
N ASN A 98 11.85 8.41 3.07
CA ASN A 98 10.81 9.34 3.47
C ASN A 98 9.99 8.74 4.62
N LYS A 99 10.09 9.36 5.80
CA LYS A 99 9.37 8.91 7.02
C LYS A 99 8.14 9.77 7.31
N TYR A 100 8.03 10.91 6.66
CA TYR A 100 7.01 11.93 6.89
C TYR A 100 6.55 12.51 5.58
N PRO A 101 5.32 13.06 5.53
CA PRO A 101 4.86 13.80 4.36
C PRO A 101 5.75 15.02 4.09
N LEU A 102 5.96 15.30 2.82
CA LEU A 102 6.76 16.41 2.35
C LEU A 102 5.90 17.34 1.49
N LEU A 103 5.88 18.61 1.85
CA LEU A 103 5.26 19.67 1.06
C LEU A 103 6.31 20.34 0.19
N ARG A 104 6.05 20.43 -1.10
CA ARG A 104 6.91 21.19 -2.00
C ARG A 104 6.86 22.68 -1.69
N VAL A 105 8.02 23.30 -1.60
CA VAL A 105 8.20 24.73 -1.37
C VAL A 105 8.85 25.36 -2.61
N GLY A 106 8.11 26.20 -3.33
CA GLY A 106 8.55 26.84 -4.55
C GLY A 106 8.07 26.12 -5.81
N GLU A 107 8.77 26.36 -6.91
CA GLU A 107 8.39 25.92 -8.25
C GLU A 107 8.45 24.40 -8.42
N ARG A 108 7.67 23.89 -9.38
CA ARG A 108 7.71 22.49 -9.79
C ARG A 108 9.07 22.18 -10.41
N GLY A 109 9.72 21.12 -9.92
CA GLY A 109 11.07 20.76 -10.34
C GLY A 109 12.19 21.39 -9.52
N GLY A 110 11.92 22.38 -8.67
CA GLY A 110 12.93 23.07 -7.85
C GLY A 110 13.54 22.26 -6.71
N GLY A 111 13.03 21.06 -6.45
CA GLY A 111 13.62 20.11 -5.50
C GLY A 111 13.57 20.50 -4.02
N ARG A 112 12.89 21.61 -3.68
CA ARG A 112 12.80 22.10 -2.30
C ARG A 112 11.54 21.57 -1.61
N TRP A 113 11.73 20.93 -0.45
CA TRP A 113 10.68 20.27 0.30
C TRP A 113 10.72 20.67 1.78
N ARG A 114 9.53 20.81 2.38
CA ARG A 114 9.34 21.04 3.80
C ARG A 114 8.58 19.87 4.39
N ARG A 115 9.07 19.32 5.50
CA ARG A 115 8.34 18.32 6.28
C ARG A 115 7.07 18.93 6.87
N ILE A 116 5.96 18.19 6.77
CA ILE A 116 4.67 18.54 7.37
C ILE A 116 4.13 17.36 8.19
N SER A 117 3.11 17.61 9.00
CA SER A 117 2.40 16.55 9.72
C SER A 117 1.50 15.75 8.78
N TRP A 118 1.11 14.56 9.21
CA TRP A 118 0.09 13.77 8.50
C TRP A 118 -1.26 14.48 8.46
N ASP A 119 -1.64 15.16 9.54
CA ASP A 119 -2.91 15.90 9.60
C ASP A 119 -2.90 17.05 8.61
N GLU A 120 -1.82 17.82 8.52
CA GLU A 120 -1.67 18.89 7.51
C GLU A 120 -1.74 18.31 6.09
N ALA A 121 -1.05 17.20 5.84
CA ALA A 121 -1.04 16.58 4.51
C ALA A 121 -2.42 16.09 4.08
N LEU A 122 -3.10 15.35 4.95
CA LEU A 122 -4.43 14.79 4.67
C LEU A 122 -5.48 15.90 4.52
N THR A 123 -5.42 16.94 5.36
CA THR A 123 -6.32 18.09 5.25
C THR A 123 -6.16 18.79 3.90
N ARG A 124 -4.92 19.07 3.47
CA ARG A 124 -4.66 19.71 2.17
C ARG A 124 -5.16 18.88 0.99
N VAL A 125 -4.94 17.57 1.04
CA VAL A 125 -5.43 16.66 -0.01
C VAL A 125 -6.96 16.66 -0.05
N ALA A 126 -7.60 16.56 1.11
CA ALA A 126 -9.05 16.56 1.20
C ALA A 126 -9.68 17.89 0.73
N GLU A 127 -9.12 19.02 1.17
CA GLU A 127 -9.56 20.35 0.75
C GLU A 127 -9.45 20.52 -0.76
N LYS A 128 -8.32 20.09 -1.34
CA LYS A 128 -8.13 20.21 -2.80
C LYS A 128 -9.04 19.29 -3.60
N ALA A 129 -9.28 18.08 -3.11
CA ALA A 129 -10.22 17.14 -3.71
C ALA A 129 -11.66 17.70 -3.67
N MET A 130 -12.07 18.27 -2.54
CA MET A 130 -13.39 18.89 -2.38
C MET A 130 -13.56 20.15 -3.24
N GLU A 131 -12.57 21.03 -3.28
CA GLU A 131 -12.56 22.18 -4.18
C GLU A 131 -12.75 21.76 -5.64
N THR A 132 -12.03 20.72 -6.06
CA THR A 132 -12.12 20.18 -7.41
C THR A 132 -13.52 19.65 -7.70
N ARG A 133 -14.09 18.91 -6.75
CA ARG A 133 -15.43 18.35 -6.85
C ARG A 133 -16.50 19.45 -6.93
N GLU A 134 -16.39 20.49 -6.10
CA GLU A 134 -17.34 21.61 -6.10
C GLU A 134 -17.30 22.40 -7.40
N LYS A 135 -16.09 22.58 -7.96
CA LYS A 135 -15.90 23.42 -9.14
C LYS A 135 -16.17 22.69 -10.46
N TYR A 136 -15.83 21.42 -10.55
CA TYR A 136 -15.81 20.67 -11.82
C TYR A 136 -16.61 19.37 -11.79
N GLY A 137 -17.20 19.02 -10.64
CA GLY A 137 -17.86 17.73 -10.43
C GLY A 137 -16.90 16.64 -9.94
N ALA A 138 -17.47 15.54 -9.40
CA ALA A 138 -16.68 14.44 -8.87
C ALA A 138 -15.85 13.74 -9.96
N GLU A 139 -16.35 13.72 -11.18
CA GLU A 139 -15.73 13.08 -12.34
C GLU A 139 -14.42 13.74 -12.78
N ALA A 140 -14.14 14.96 -12.31
CA ALA A 140 -12.88 15.65 -12.58
C ALA A 140 -11.68 15.04 -11.83
N LEU A 141 -11.93 14.21 -10.83
CA LEU A 141 -10.89 13.48 -10.11
C LEU A 141 -10.68 12.11 -10.75
N PHE A 142 -9.48 11.89 -11.28
CA PHE A 142 -9.03 10.60 -11.77
C PHE A 142 -8.06 9.96 -10.79
N CYS A 143 -8.31 8.72 -10.42
CA CYS A 143 -7.47 7.95 -9.52
C CYS A 143 -6.72 6.86 -10.28
N THR A 144 -5.43 6.71 -10.00
CA THR A 144 -4.64 5.59 -10.52
C THR A 144 -3.89 4.91 -9.39
N THR A 145 -3.78 3.60 -9.50
CA THR A 145 -3.01 2.80 -8.53
C THR A 145 -1.88 2.07 -9.25
N GLY A 146 -0.95 1.52 -8.48
CA GLY A 146 0.02 0.58 -9.03
C GLY A 146 -0.60 -0.80 -9.22
N GLY A 147 -0.10 -1.55 -10.20
CA GLY A 147 -0.51 -2.94 -10.44
C GLY A 147 0.05 -3.91 -9.41
N GLY A 148 -0.51 -5.10 -9.36
CA GLY A 148 0.04 -6.24 -8.68
C GLY A 148 -0.59 -6.60 -7.35
N GLY A 149 -1.69 -7.30 -7.32
CA GLY A 149 -2.21 -8.15 -6.23
C GLY A 149 -2.18 -7.63 -4.79
N ASN A 150 -1.92 -6.36 -4.57
CA ASN A 150 -1.81 -5.76 -3.24
C ASN A 150 -3.18 -5.27 -2.76
N PRO A 151 -3.54 -5.45 -1.48
CA PRO A 151 -4.81 -5.01 -0.91
C PRO A 151 -5.07 -3.51 -1.07
N GLU A 152 -4.02 -2.72 -1.26
CA GLU A 152 -4.08 -1.27 -1.42
C GLU A 152 -4.88 -0.83 -2.65
N ILE A 153 -4.97 -1.66 -3.69
CA ILE A 153 -5.78 -1.40 -4.89
C ILE A 153 -7.25 -1.19 -4.53
N TRP A 154 -7.78 -2.01 -3.63
CA TRP A 154 -9.17 -1.93 -3.20
C TRP A 154 -9.48 -0.68 -2.40
N SER A 155 -8.48 -0.10 -1.75
CA SER A 155 -8.61 1.17 -1.02
C SER A 155 -8.95 2.32 -1.96
N ILE A 156 -8.36 2.35 -3.16
CA ILE A 156 -8.66 3.38 -4.17
C ILE A 156 -10.07 3.22 -4.72
N ALA A 157 -10.49 1.99 -5.05
CA ALA A 157 -11.85 1.75 -5.51
C ALA A 157 -12.89 2.20 -4.46
N ARG A 158 -12.65 1.89 -3.18
CA ARG A 158 -13.50 2.38 -2.09
C ARG A 158 -13.50 3.90 -1.98
N PHE A 159 -12.35 4.55 -2.11
CA PHE A 159 -12.25 6.00 -2.12
C PHE A 159 -13.05 6.61 -3.27
N CYS A 160 -12.93 6.08 -4.48
CA CYS A 160 -13.67 6.55 -5.65
C CYS A 160 -15.17 6.43 -5.45
N ASN A 161 -15.65 5.31 -4.89
CA ASN A 161 -17.06 5.10 -4.59
C ASN A 161 -17.59 6.13 -3.58
N ILE A 162 -16.84 6.42 -2.51
CA ILE A 162 -17.23 7.41 -1.50
C ILE A 162 -17.17 8.84 -2.06
N PHE A 163 -16.14 9.14 -2.86
CA PHE A 163 -15.97 10.45 -3.47
C PHE A 163 -17.00 10.71 -4.57
N GLY A 164 -17.49 9.66 -5.22
CA GLY A 164 -18.48 9.72 -6.30
C GLY A 164 -17.85 9.84 -7.70
N THR A 165 -16.59 9.45 -7.88
CA THR A 165 -15.95 9.42 -9.21
C THR A 165 -15.91 8.00 -9.77
N PRO A 166 -16.35 7.79 -11.03
CA PRO A 166 -16.14 6.52 -11.72
C PRO A 166 -14.73 6.37 -12.29
N ASN A 167 -13.95 7.46 -12.28
CA ASN A 167 -12.69 7.56 -13.01
C ASN A 167 -11.53 7.00 -12.18
N TRP A 168 -11.32 5.70 -12.26
CA TRP A 168 -10.13 5.09 -11.71
C TRP A 168 -9.56 4.02 -12.64
N TYR A 169 -8.27 3.80 -12.56
CA TYR A 169 -7.57 2.87 -13.41
C TYR A 169 -6.47 2.13 -12.64
N GLU A 170 -6.39 0.84 -12.88
CA GLU A 170 -5.34 -0.04 -12.43
C GLU A 170 -4.57 -0.55 -13.65
N PRO A 171 -3.29 -0.18 -13.82
CA PRO A 171 -2.53 -0.49 -15.03
C PRO A 171 -2.30 -1.98 -15.27
N GLY A 172 -2.35 -2.80 -14.23
CA GLY A 172 -2.25 -4.25 -14.37
C GLY A 172 -3.35 -4.87 -15.20
N CYS A 173 -4.52 -4.24 -15.30
CA CYS A 173 -5.60 -4.67 -16.16
C CYS A 173 -5.19 -4.67 -17.63
N ALA A 174 -4.47 -3.66 -18.08
CA ALA A 174 -4.11 -3.51 -19.49
C ALA A 174 -2.75 -4.10 -19.85
N GLN A 175 -1.81 -4.13 -18.94
CA GLN A 175 -0.40 -4.44 -19.25
C GLN A 175 0.18 -5.62 -18.47
N CYS A 176 -0.53 -6.20 -17.53
CA CYS A 176 -0.01 -7.24 -16.63
C CYS A 176 -0.92 -8.46 -16.58
N TYR A 177 -1.86 -8.51 -15.64
CA TYR A 177 -2.58 -9.75 -15.37
C TYR A 177 -3.65 -10.07 -16.43
N LEU A 178 -4.35 -9.09 -16.97
CA LEU A 178 -5.39 -9.38 -17.97
C LEU A 178 -4.83 -9.96 -19.28
N PRO A 179 -3.73 -9.44 -19.87
CA PRO A 179 -3.09 -10.10 -21.00
C PRO A 179 -2.65 -11.53 -20.67
N ARG A 180 -2.12 -11.77 -19.47
CA ARG A 180 -1.75 -13.10 -19.03
C ARG A 180 -2.95 -14.03 -18.90
N VAL A 181 -4.02 -13.59 -18.24
CA VAL A 181 -5.26 -14.36 -18.08
C VAL A 181 -5.86 -14.71 -19.42
N LEU A 182 -5.93 -13.74 -20.34
CA LEU A 182 -6.44 -13.97 -21.71
C LEU A 182 -5.58 -14.97 -22.46
N SER A 183 -4.26 -14.85 -22.38
CA SER A 183 -3.34 -15.80 -23.00
C SER A 183 -3.53 -17.21 -22.46
N CYS A 184 -3.66 -17.36 -21.15
CA CYS A 184 -3.95 -18.67 -20.53
C CYS A 184 -5.31 -19.22 -20.97
N ALA A 185 -6.35 -18.39 -21.02
CA ALA A 185 -7.67 -18.79 -21.49
C ALA A 185 -7.65 -19.27 -22.94
N MET A 186 -6.88 -18.60 -23.79
CA MET A 186 -6.73 -19.00 -25.20
C MET A 186 -5.90 -20.28 -25.37
N MET A 187 -4.87 -20.48 -24.57
CA MET A 187 -3.96 -21.62 -24.70
C MET A 187 -4.45 -22.88 -23.99
N TYR A 188 -5.08 -22.74 -22.84
CA TYR A 188 -5.43 -23.84 -21.95
C TYR A 188 -6.92 -23.97 -21.67
N GLY A 189 -7.74 -23.05 -22.19
CA GLY A 189 -9.18 -23.03 -21.97
C GLY A 189 -9.59 -22.57 -20.56
N GLY A 190 -8.67 -22.11 -19.73
CA GLY A 190 -8.91 -21.65 -18.37
C GLY A 190 -8.37 -20.26 -18.13
N ALA A 191 -9.11 -19.47 -17.34
CA ALA A 191 -8.69 -18.12 -16.95
C ALA A 191 -7.63 -18.13 -15.82
N ASP A 192 -7.27 -19.29 -15.30
CA ASP A 192 -6.32 -19.40 -14.20
C ASP A 192 -4.90 -19.22 -14.71
N SER A 193 -4.26 -18.22 -14.20
CA SER A 193 -2.86 -17.94 -14.50
C SER A 193 -2.00 -18.72 -13.53
N SER A 194 -1.56 -19.90 -13.91
CA SER A 194 -0.52 -20.58 -13.17
C SER A 194 0.72 -19.69 -13.07
N ILE A 195 1.08 -19.32 -11.87
CA ILE A 195 2.43 -18.82 -11.62
C ILE A 195 3.30 -20.06 -11.61
N ALA A 196 4.30 -20.12 -12.48
CA ALA A 196 5.28 -21.20 -12.43
C ALA A 196 5.85 -21.23 -11.02
N ASP A 197 5.54 -22.29 -10.29
CA ASP A 197 6.15 -22.51 -9.00
C ASP A 197 7.54 -23.15 -9.17
N SER A 198 8.31 -23.17 -8.09
CA SER A 198 9.64 -23.73 -8.14
C SER A 198 9.66 -25.25 -8.39
N ASN A 199 8.53 -25.92 -8.20
CA ASN A 199 8.40 -27.36 -8.45
C ASN A 199 8.24 -27.66 -9.94
N ALA A 200 7.68 -26.72 -10.71
CA ALA A 200 7.58 -26.86 -12.17
C ALA A 200 8.94 -26.85 -12.89
N LEU A 201 10.00 -26.44 -12.21
CA LEU A 201 11.36 -26.42 -12.77
C LEU A 201 12.14 -27.72 -12.51
N GLU A 202 11.56 -28.66 -11.77
CA GLU A 202 12.16 -29.97 -11.48
C GLU A 202 11.64 -31.07 -12.41
N LEU A 203 10.79 -30.73 -13.36
CA LEU A 203 10.30 -31.60 -14.44
C LEU A 203 11.08 -31.37 -15.71
#